data_46b619db4e7a67a1498b15d6fba615db
#
_entry.id   46b619db4e7a67a1498b15d6fba615db
#
_cell.length_a   1.000
_cell.length_b   1.000
_cell.length_c   1.000
_cell.angle_alpha   90.00
_cell.angle_beta   90.00
_cell.angle_gamma   90.00
#
_symmetry.space_group_name_H-M   'P 1'
#
loop_
_entity.id
_entity.type
_entity.pdbx_description
1 polymer ?
#
loop_
_entity_poly.entity_id
_entity_poly.type
_entity_poly.pdbx_seq_one_letter_code
_entity_poly.pdbx_strand_id
1 'polypeptide(L)'
;GGTQDDASDVNGNMTVDFGFVPSMSIGSTVYYDNNNNGAHDTLEVGIPNVVVSLLADVNGDGTIDPSEVIATTVTDVNGTYEFDTLPAGDYIVAVTPATQANASSTTAVADDNGGDGLNNGTQTAPGATAYSPVITLTAGAEPAAAAENNPFETLGAAQDNADELNGDMTVDFGF
;
A
#
# COMPACT_ATOMS: atom_id res chain seq x y z
N GLY A 1 28.18 -35.67 25.78
CA GLY A 1 26.85 -35.29 25.45
C GLY A 1 26.45 -35.94 24.15
N GLY A 2 25.49 -36.87 24.17
CA GLY A 2 24.94 -37.45 22.95
C GLY A 2 24.25 -36.36 22.15
N THR A 3 24.41 -36.36 20.85
CA THR A 3 23.63 -35.56 19.93
C THR A 3 22.19 -36.07 19.99
N GLN A 4 21.25 -35.16 20.27
CA GLN A 4 19.81 -35.49 20.40
C GLN A 4 19.12 -35.58 19.02
N ASP A 5 19.83 -36.06 18.02
CA ASP A 5 19.42 -36.00 16.62
C ASP A 5 19.61 -37.34 15.88
N ASP A 6 19.67 -38.47 16.60
CA ASP A 6 19.70 -39.76 15.95
C ASP A 6 18.36 -40.51 16.06
N ALA A 7 18.16 -41.45 15.12
CA ALA A 7 16.93 -42.24 15.02
C ALA A 7 16.61 -43.10 16.26
N SER A 8 17.50 -43.16 17.26
CA SER A 8 17.34 -43.91 18.50
C SER A 8 16.93 -43.01 19.68
N ASP A 9 16.91 -41.70 19.53
CA ASP A 9 16.52 -40.79 20.60
C ASP A 9 15.00 -40.57 20.64
N VAL A 10 14.34 -41.29 21.52
CA VAL A 10 12.88 -41.18 21.74
C VAL A 10 12.48 -39.98 22.58
N ASN A 11 13.45 -39.20 23.09
CA ASN A 11 13.20 -38.02 23.91
C ASN A 11 13.44 -36.71 23.16
N GLY A 12 13.97 -36.76 21.95
CA GLY A 12 14.15 -35.64 21.08
C GLY A 12 12.94 -35.44 20.16
N ASN A 13 12.43 -34.21 20.05
CA ASN A 13 11.48 -33.85 19.02
C ASN A 13 12.16 -32.86 18.06
N MET A 14 12.64 -33.38 16.94
CA MET A 14 13.33 -32.64 15.89
C MET A 14 12.37 -32.26 14.75
N THR A 15 11.05 -32.23 15.02
CA THR A 15 10.02 -31.91 14.03
C THR A 15 9.40 -30.54 14.26
N VAL A 16 10.00 -29.70 15.09
CA VAL A 16 9.52 -28.36 15.37
C VAL A 16 10.23 -27.37 14.45
N ASP A 17 9.60 -27.04 13.38
CA ASP A 17 10.09 -26.06 12.41
C ASP A 17 9.33 -24.73 12.56
N PHE A 18 10.04 -23.63 12.33
CA PHE A 18 9.46 -22.29 12.31
C PHE A 18 9.73 -21.65 10.95
N GLY A 19 8.65 -21.31 10.25
CA GLY A 19 8.70 -20.49 9.05
C GLY A 19 8.40 -19.03 9.39
N PHE A 20 9.13 -18.12 8.76
CA PHE A 20 8.87 -16.68 8.79
C PHE A 20 8.48 -16.24 7.38
N VAL A 21 7.48 -15.40 7.28
CA VAL A 21 7.10 -14.71 6.05
C VAL A 21 7.58 -13.26 6.11
N PRO A 22 7.99 -12.66 4.99
CA PRO A 22 8.28 -11.22 4.95
C PRO A 22 7.07 -10.41 5.42
N SER A 23 7.33 -9.34 6.14
CA SER A 23 6.36 -8.29 6.39
C SER A 23 6.35 -7.38 5.18
N MET A 24 5.17 -7.01 4.70
CA MET A 24 4.98 -6.19 3.51
C MET A 24 4.23 -4.91 3.86
N SER A 25 4.23 -3.94 2.96
CA SER A 25 3.57 -2.65 3.15
C SER A 25 2.94 -2.12 1.87
N ILE A 26 1.99 -1.21 2.03
CA ILE A 26 1.37 -0.42 0.97
C ILE A 26 1.30 1.02 1.45
N GLY A 27 1.68 1.96 0.60
CA GLY A 27 1.60 3.37 0.93
C GLY A 27 1.78 4.26 -0.29
N SER A 28 1.86 5.49 -0.10
CA SER A 28 2.32 6.63 -0.89
C SER A 28 1.61 7.92 -0.44
N THR A 29 1.17 8.79 -1.37
CA THR A 29 0.70 10.14 -1.11
C THR A 29 -0.71 10.41 -1.61
N VAL A 30 -1.46 11.16 -0.84
CA VAL A 30 -2.70 11.82 -1.26
C VAL A 30 -2.39 13.29 -1.50
N TYR A 31 -2.60 13.80 -2.72
CA TYR A 31 -2.17 15.14 -3.14
C TYR A 31 -3.24 15.95 -3.88
N TYR A 32 -3.03 17.28 -4.01
CA TYR A 32 -3.85 18.14 -4.86
C TYR A 32 -3.30 18.15 -6.28
N ASP A 33 -3.98 17.48 -7.21
CA ASP A 33 -3.68 17.56 -8.65
C ASP A 33 -4.32 18.83 -9.24
N ASN A 34 -3.59 19.94 -9.13
CA ASN A 34 -4.09 21.26 -9.51
C ASN A 34 -4.28 21.43 -11.01
N ASN A 35 -3.57 20.66 -11.82
CA ASN A 35 -3.62 20.74 -13.28
C ASN A 35 -4.40 19.57 -13.90
N ASN A 36 -4.82 18.60 -13.07
CA ASN A 36 -5.59 17.42 -13.44
C ASN A 36 -4.89 16.57 -14.54
N ASN A 37 -3.58 16.37 -14.36
CA ASN A 37 -2.79 15.53 -15.28
C ASN A 37 -2.59 14.11 -14.75
N GLY A 38 -2.98 13.83 -13.51
CA GLY A 38 -2.86 12.54 -12.85
C GLY A 38 -1.46 12.24 -12.33
N ALA A 39 -0.61 13.26 -12.18
CA ALA A 39 0.74 13.12 -11.65
C ALA A 39 1.01 14.14 -10.55
N HIS A 40 1.72 13.74 -9.51
CA HIS A 40 2.13 14.62 -8.43
C HIS A 40 3.31 15.50 -8.86
N ASP A 41 3.05 16.75 -9.17
CA ASP A 41 4.01 17.71 -9.71
C ASP A 41 4.65 18.60 -8.63
N THR A 42 5.75 19.27 -8.97
CA THR A 42 6.57 20.13 -8.07
C THR A 42 5.80 21.19 -7.28
N LEU A 43 4.68 21.67 -7.78
CA LEU A 43 3.85 22.73 -7.14
C LEU A 43 2.60 22.19 -6.47
N GLU A 44 2.44 20.88 -6.50
CA GLU A 44 1.32 20.21 -5.87
C GLU A 44 1.72 19.78 -4.47
N VAL A 45 0.78 19.85 -3.56
CA VAL A 45 1.04 19.57 -2.15
C VAL A 45 0.18 18.43 -1.67
N GLY A 46 0.73 17.62 -0.79
CA GLY A 46 -0.02 16.56 -0.14
C GLY A 46 -1.19 17.08 0.68
N ILE A 47 -2.20 16.27 0.84
CA ILE A 47 -3.42 16.58 1.60
C ILE A 47 -3.35 15.90 2.96
N PRO A 48 -3.18 16.65 4.06
CA PRO A 48 -3.11 16.08 5.39
C PRO A 48 -4.49 15.70 5.95
N ASN A 49 -4.48 14.77 6.93
CA ASN A 49 -5.66 14.33 7.69
C ASN A 49 -6.78 13.72 6.81
N VAL A 50 -6.42 13.13 5.69
CA VAL A 50 -7.34 12.34 4.86
C VAL A 50 -7.43 10.93 5.43
N VAL A 51 -8.65 10.41 5.52
CA VAL A 51 -8.87 9.02 5.97
C VAL A 51 -8.56 8.07 4.81
N VAL A 52 -7.65 7.14 5.06
CA VAL A 52 -7.26 6.06 4.15
C VAL A 52 -7.61 4.73 4.79
N SER A 53 -8.25 3.85 4.04
CA SER A 53 -8.65 2.53 4.46
C SER A 53 -8.01 1.46 3.58
N LEU A 54 -7.60 0.37 4.18
CA LEU A 54 -7.11 -0.82 3.49
C LEU A 54 -8.19 -1.90 3.55
N LEU A 55 -8.48 -2.50 2.40
CA LEU A 55 -9.49 -3.55 2.23
C LEU A 55 -8.83 -4.83 1.73
N ALA A 56 -9.39 -5.97 2.17
CA ALA A 56 -9.01 -7.30 1.68
C ALA A 56 -10.23 -8.23 1.75
N ASP A 57 -10.28 -9.25 0.90
CA ASP A 57 -11.33 -10.28 0.95
C ASP A 57 -11.25 -11.08 2.26
N VAL A 58 -12.05 -10.68 3.25
CA VAL A 58 -12.09 -11.32 4.58
C VAL A 58 -13.16 -12.41 4.68
N ASN A 59 -14.11 -12.41 3.77
CA ASN A 59 -15.20 -13.40 3.76
C ASN A 59 -14.89 -14.61 2.87
N GLY A 60 -13.87 -14.50 1.99
CA GLY A 60 -13.40 -15.57 1.12
C GLY A 60 -14.30 -15.83 -0.10
N ASP A 61 -15.04 -14.81 -0.56
CA ASP A 61 -15.93 -14.95 -1.72
C ASP A 61 -15.25 -14.65 -3.06
N GLY A 62 -13.98 -14.19 -3.01
CA GLY A 62 -13.15 -13.91 -4.18
C GLY A 62 -13.32 -12.49 -4.71
N THR A 63 -13.98 -11.60 -3.96
CA THR A 63 -14.10 -10.17 -4.26
C THR A 63 -13.68 -9.36 -3.04
N ILE A 64 -13.19 -8.14 -3.24
CA ILE A 64 -12.90 -7.20 -2.15
C ILE A 64 -13.99 -6.14 -2.15
N ASP A 65 -14.86 -6.20 -1.15
CA ASP A 65 -16.01 -5.32 -1.04
C ASP A 65 -15.72 -4.07 -0.18
N PRO A 66 -16.42 -2.93 -0.41
CA PRO A 66 -16.25 -1.72 0.40
C PRO A 66 -16.49 -1.88 1.91
N SER A 67 -17.13 -2.95 2.32
CA SER A 67 -17.38 -3.28 3.74
C SER A 67 -16.23 -4.06 4.40
N GLU A 68 -15.24 -4.51 3.63
CA GLU A 68 -14.14 -5.38 4.08
C GLU A 68 -12.89 -4.61 4.45
N VAL A 69 -13.07 -3.55 5.23
CA VAL A 69 -11.97 -2.74 5.76
C VAL A 69 -11.22 -3.51 6.85
N ILE A 70 -9.94 -3.75 6.65
CA ILE A 70 -9.05 -4.44 7.60
C ILE A 70 -8.19 -3.49 8.41
N ALA A 71 -7.88 -2.30 7.87
CA ALA A 71 -7.11 -1.27 8.56
C ALA A 71 -7.54 0.13 8.12
N THR A 72 -7.23 1.14 8.93
CA THR A 72 -7.49 2.55 8.62
C THR A 72 -6.37 3.40 9.19
N THR A 73 -5.89 4.36 8.41
CA THR A 73 -4.92 5.37 8.81
C THR A 73 -5.39 6.76 8.36
N VAL A 74 -4.59 7.78 8.65
CA VAL A 74 -4.80 9.14 8.15
C VAL A 74 -3.49 9.67 7.59
N THR A 75 -3.58 10.45 6.54
CA THR A 75 -2.39 11.07 5.94
C THR A 75 -1.72 12.04 6.91
N ASP A 76 -0.41 12.08 6.89
CA ASP A 76 0.41 12.99 7.66
C ASP A 76 0.38 14.44 7.12
N VAL A 77 1.24 15.32 7.64
CA VAL A 77 1.37 16.73 7.23
C VAL A 77 1.77 16.90 5.76
N ASN A 78 2.41 15.90 5.16
CA ASN A 78 2.85 15.88 3.77
C ASN A 78 1.86 15.17 2.84
N GLY A 79 0.78 14.60 3.38
CA GLY A 79 -0.18 13.80 2.63
C GLY A 79 0.20 12.33 2.53
N THR A 80 1.30 11.88 3.14
CA THR A 80 1.76 10.50 3.08
C THR A 80 0.97 9.58 4.01
N TYR A 81 0.80 8.33 3.59
CA TYR A 81 0.18 7.27 4.37
C TYR A 81 0.91 5.94 4.15
N GLU A 82 0.78 5.04 5.10
CA GLU A 82 1.37 3.71 5.03
C GLU A 82 0.53 2.70 5.83
N PHE A 83 0.47 1.48 5.31
CA PHE A 83 0.03 0.27 6.00
C PHE A 83 1.19 -0.72 6.00
N ASP A 84 1.70 -1.05 7.15
CA ASP A 84 2.81 -1.98 7.34
C ASP A 84 2.34 -3.34 7.87
N THR A 85 3.28 -4.28 8.01
CA THR A 85 3.06 -5.59 8.64
C THR A 85 1.99 -6.43 7.92
N LEU A 86 1.88 -6.26 6.61
CA LEU A 86 0.92 -6.98 5.78
C LEU A 86 1.47 -8.34 5.33
N PRO A 87 0.65 -9.39 5.27
CA PRO A 87 1.00 -10.61 4.54
C PRO A 87 0.94 -10.38 3.02
N ALA A 88 1.55 -11.27 2.25
CA ALA A 88 1.32 -11.34 0.80
C ALA A 88 -0.17 -11.60 0.52
N GLY A 89 -0.74 -10.93 -0.50
CA GLY A 89 -2.16 -11.04 -0.82
C GLY A 89 -2.66 -9.87 -1.66
N ASP A 90 -3.95 -9.88 -1.92
CA ASP A 90 -4.65 -8.87 -2.71
C ASP A 90 -5.32 -7.83 -1.79
N TYR A 91 -5.15 -6.56 -2.13
CA TYR A 91 -5.63 -5.42 -1.37
C TYR A 91 -6.25 -4.35 -2.26
N ILE A 92 -7.10 -3.52 -1.68
CA ILE A 92 -7.57 -2.25 -2.27
C ILE A 92 -7.34 -1.15 -1.25
N VAL A 93 -6.79 -0.02 -1.69
CA VAL A 93 -6.72 1.19 -0.89
C VAL A 93 -7.92 2.08 -1.23
N ALA A 94 -8.56 2.61 -0.20
CA ALA A 94 -9.71 3.49 -0.34
C ALA A 94 -9.45 4.81 0.39
N VAL A 95 -9.58 5.93 -0.33
CA VAL A 95 -9.38 7.28 0.19
C VAL A 95 -10.72 8.00 0.26
N THR A 96 -11.06 8.48 1.46
CA THR A 96 -12.25 9.31 1.65
C THR A 96 -11.83 10.77 1.73
N PRO A 97 -12.10 11.58 0.70
CA PRO A 97 -11.64 12.95 0.65
C PRO A 97 -12.20 13.80 1.80
N ALA A 98 -11.38 14.71 2.31
CA ALA A 98 -11.72 15.57 3.46
C ALA A 98 -12.88 16.52 3.19
N THR A 99 -13.15 16.82 1.94
CA THR A 99 -14.29 17.65 1.53
C THR A 99 -15.05 17.02 0.37
N GLN A 100 -16.36 17.24 0.33
CA GLN A 100 -17.22 16.75 -0.75
C GLN A 100 -16.99 17.48 -2.10
N ALA A 101 -16.13 18.48 -2.14
CA ALA A 101 -15.78 19.21 -3.35
C ALA A 101 -14.61 18.58 -4.12
N ASN A 102 -13.85 17.70 -3.45
CA ASN A 102 -12.70 17.08 -4.09
C ASN A 102 -13.18 15.99 -5.06
N ALA A 103 -12.80 16.13 -6.31
CA ALA A 103 -12.92 15.08 -7.30
C ALA A 103 -11.56 14.44 -7.50
N SER A 104 -11.49 13.13 -7.66
CA SER A 104 -10.23 12.50 -8.05
C SER A 104 -9.79 13.01 -9.42
N SER A 105 -8.49 13.01 -9.64
CA SER A 105 -7.93 13.28 -10.96
C SER A 105 -8.66 12.47 -12.04
N THR A 106 -8.92 13.09 -13.18
CA THR A 106 -9.57 12.39 -14.31
C THR A 106 -8.65 11.40 -15.00
N THR A 107 -7.35 11.48 -14.72
CA THR A 107 -6.34 10.57 -15.21
C THR A 107 -5.92 9.65 -14.07
N ALA A 108 -6.26 8.38 -14.16
CA ALA A 108 -5.83 7.36 -13.22
C ALA A 108 -5.14 6.22 -13.97
N VAL A 109 -4.09 5.68 -13.38
CA VAL A 109 -3.41 4.48 -13.89
C VAL A 109 -3.93 3.25 -13.17
N ALA A 110 -4.08 2.17 -13.90
CA ALA A 110 -4.55 0.90 -13.36
C ALA A 110 -3.40 0.00 -12.88
N ASP A 111 -2.18 0.50 -12.96
CA ASP A 111 -0.97 -0.23 -12.61
C ASP A 111 -0.56 0.13 -11.18
N ASP A 112 -0.41 -0.87 -10.35
CA ASP A 112 0.09 -0.77 -8.98
C ASP A 112 1.63 -0.73 -8.91
N ASN A 113 2.31 -0.99 -10.02
CA ASN A 113 3.76 -1.00 -10.14
C ASN A 113 4.29 0.01 -11.19
N GLY A 114 3.45 0.92 -11.66
CA GLY A 114 3.71 1.69 -12.87
C GLY A 114 4.57 2.94 -12.72
N GLY A 115 4.89 3.33 -11.50
CA GLY A 115 5.69 4.52 -11.22
C GLY A 115 5.02 5.43 -10.20
N ASP A 116 5.86 5.90 -9.34
CA ASP A 116 5.50 6.77 -8.24
C ASP A 116 4.99 8.14 -8.71
N GLY A 117 4.10 8.73 -7.93
CA GLY A 117 3.49 10.02 -8.21
C GLY A 117 2.36 10.00 -9.25
N LEU A 118 1.91 8.82 -9.71
CA LEU A 118 0.78 8.70 -10.63
C LEU A 118 -0.51 8.32 -9.90
N ASN A 119 -1.59 9.05 -10.14
CA ASN A 119 -2.88 8.78 -9.50
C ASN A 119 -3.43 7.40 -9.84
N ASN A 120 -3.64 6.57 -8.82
CA ASN A 120 -4.29 5.25 -8.93
C ASN A 120 -5.79 5.32 -8.57
N GLY A 121 -6.23 6.40 -7.96
CA GLY A 121 -7.57 6.54 -7.41
C GLY A 121 -8.66 6.81 -8.44
N THR A 122 -9.76 6.07 -8.37
CA THR A 122 -10.98 6.34 -9.15
C THR A 122 -12.16 6.61 -8.24
N GLN A 123 -12.99 7.60 -8.59
CA GLN A 123 -14.23 7.98 -7.91
C GLN A 123 -15.45 7.80 -8.81
N THR A 124 -16.58 7.46 -8.23
CA THR A 124 -17.88 7.43 -8.94
C THR A 124 -18.52 8.81 -9.07
N ALA A 125 -18.19 9.73 -8.17
CA ALA A 125 -18.65 11.12 -8.14
C ALA A 125 -17.73 11.97 -7.23
N PRO A 126 -17.64 13.29 -7.43
CA PRO A 126 -16.92 14.17 -6.53
C PRO A 126 -17.35 13.99 -5.07
N GLY A 127 -16.39 13.85 -4.17
CA GLY A 127 -16.61 13.62 -2.74
C GLY A 127 -16.96 12.17 -2.33
N ALA A 128 -17.14 11.26 -3.29
CA ALA A 128 -17.21 9.83 -2.97
C ALA A 128 -15.82 9.31 -2.59
N THR A 129 -15.79 8.15 -1.97
CA THR A 129 -14.53 7.43 -1.73
C THR A 129 -13.88 7.05 -3.07
N ALA A 130 -12.60 7.35 -3.21
CA ALA A 130 -11.77 6.89 -4.32
C ALA A 130 -11.18 5.52 -3.96
N TYR A 131 -11.11 4.63 -4.94
CA TYR A 131 -10.56 3.28 -4.77
C TYR A 131 -9.41 3.07 -5.75
N SER A 132 -8.35 2.43 -5.28
CA SER A 132 -7.29 1.91 -6.16
C SER A 132 -7.79 0.69 -6.95
N PRO A 133 -7.08 0.27 -8.00
CA PRO A 133 -7.18 -1.11 -8.49
C PRO A 133 -6.82 -2.11 -7.38
N VAL A 134 -6.95 -3.39 -7.67
CA VAL A 134 -6.43 -4.44 -6.78
C VAL A 134 -4.90 -4.41 -6.85
N ILE A 135 -4.28 -4.33 -5.69
CA ILE A 135 -2.84 -4.35 -5.46
C ILE A 135 -2.49 -5.74 -4.96
N THR A 136 -1.60 -6.44 -5.66
CA THR A 136 -1.18 -7.79 -5.28
C THR A 136 0.22 -7.76 -4.67
N LEU A 137 0.34 -7.86 -3.36
CA LEU A 137 1.63 -7.95 -2.68
C LEU A 137 2.24 -9.34 -2.82
N THR A 138 3.44 -9.40 -3.37
CA THR A 138 4.22 -10.63 -3.55
C THR A 138 5.64 -10.45 -3.02
N ALA A 139 6.03 -11.24 -2.03
CA ALA A 139 7.31 -11.11 -1.37
C ALA A 139 8.50 -11.10 -2.35
N GLY A 140 9.31 -10.05 -2.30
CA GLY A 140 10.48 -9.86 -3.14
C GLY A 140 10.17 -9.47 -4.60
N ALA A 141 8.94 -9.05 -4.91
CA ALA A 141 8.51 -8.66 -6.26
C ALA A 141 7.90 -7.26 -6.33
N GLU A 142 7.84 -6.54 -5.21
CA GLU A 142 7.33 -5.17 -5.15
C GLU A 142 8.27 -4.18 -5.86
N PRO A 143 7.81 -2.96 -6.19
CA PRO A 143 8.60 -1.94 -6.84
C PRO A 143 9.92 -1.68 -6.09
N ALA A 144 11.00 -1.45 -6.82
CA ALA A 144 12.26 -1.07 -6.22
C ALA A 144 12.28 0.45 -5.96
N ALA A 145 13.03 0.88 -4.95
CA ALA A 145 13.18 2.28 -4.53
C ALA A 145 13.35 3.31 -5.67
N ALA A 146 13.90 2.89 -6.83
CA ALA A 146 14.02 3.76 -8.00
C ALA A 146 12.69 4.03 -8.71
N ALA A 147 11.70 3.15 -8.56
CA ALA A 147 10.35 3.33 -9.09
C ALA A 147 9.45 4.08 -8.08
N GLU A 148 9.82 4.03 -6.80
CA GLU A 148 9.08 4.62 -5.68
C GLU A 148 9.64 5.99 -5.25
N ASN A 149 10.73 6.44 -5.86
CA ASN A 149 11.41 7.68 -5.47
C ASN A 149 10.83 8.88 -6.21
N ASN A 150 9.69 9.36 -5.75
CA ASN A 150 9.17 10.64 -6.18
C ASN A 150 9.91 11.76 -5.41
N PRO A 151 10.58 12.70 -6.09
CA PRO A 151 11.32 13.78 -5.44
C PRO A 151 10.44 14.75 -4.64
N PHE A 152 9.14 14.64 -4.75
CA PHE A 152 8.14 15.48 -4.06
C PHE A 152 7.54 14.81 -2.84
N GLU A 153 7.85 13.53 -2.61
CA GLU A 153 7.34 12.74 -1.50
C GLU A 153 8.42 12.47 -0.47
N THR A 154 8.02 12.47 0.78
CA THR A 154 8.88 12.04 1.88
C THR A 154 8.32 10.72 2.39
N LEU A 155 8.73 9.65 1.74
CA LEU A 155 8.36 8.30 2.17
C LEU A 155 8.99 7.98 3.53
N GLY A 156 8.30 7.17 4.33
CA GLY A 156 8.80 6.74 5.63
C GLY A 156 10.10 5.93 5.49
N ALA A 157 11.13 6.32 6.20
CA ALA A 157 12.50 5.80 6.09
C ALA A 157 12.65 4.27 6.33
N ALA A 158 11.57 3.55 6.62
CA ALA A 158 11.60 2.12 6.91
C ALA A 158 11.25 1.23 5.71
N GLN A 159 10.63 1.79 4.67
CA GLN A 159 10.03 1.02 3.58
C GLN A 159 10.59 1.36 2.20
N ASP A 160 11.42 2.40 2.13
CA ASP A 160 11.90 3.00 0.90
C ASP A 160 13.43 2.96 0.84
N ASN A 161 13.99 1.79 0.81
CA ASN A 161 15.42 1.64 0.57
C ASN A 161 15.68 0.69 -0.61
N ALA A 162 16.82 0.87 -1.27
CA ALA A 162 17.19 0.15 -2.50
C ALA A 162 17.22 -1.39 -2.37
N ASP A 163 17.13 -1.90 -1.16
CA ASP A 163 17.13 -3.35 -0.86
C ASP A 163 15.73 -3.85 -0.47
N GLU A 164 14.73 -2.97 -0.36
CA GLU A 164 13.36 -3.31 0.02
C GLU A 164 12.54 -3.68 -1.22
N LEU A 165 12.11 -4.92 -1.30
CA LEU A 165 11.25 -5.44 -2.35
C LEU A 165 9.95 -6.03 -1.75
N ASN A 166 9.54 -5.49 -0.60
CA ASN A 166 8.37 -5.96 0.12
C ASN A 166 7.37 -4.82 0.39
N GLY A 167 7.64 -3.61 -0.08
CA GLY A 167 6.73 -2.47 0.00
C GLY A 167 6.29 -2.03 -1.39
N ASP A 168 5.01 -1.72 -1.56
CA ASP A 168 4.47 -0.98 -2.69
C ASP A 168 4.12 0.44 -2.23
N MET A 169 5.00 1.37 -2.53
CA MET A 169 4.87 2.79 -2.17
C MET A 169 4.47 3.65 -3.37
N THR A 170 3.80 3.05 -4.36
CA THR A 170 3.39 3.73 -5.61
C THR A 170 1.89 4.03 -5.69
N VAL A 171 1.13 3.81 -4.61
CA VAL A 171 -0.33 3.89 -4.61
C VAL A 171 -0.82 5.30 -4.26
N ASP A 172 -0.81 6.19 -5.24
CA ASP A 172 -1.10 7.60 -5.12
C ASP A 172 -2.57 7.97 -5.38
N PHE A 173 -3.02 9.07 -4.76
CA PHE A 173 -4.35 9.60 -4.96
C PHE A 173 -4.32 11.11 -5.21
N GLY A 174 -4.57 11.52 -6.46
CA GLY A 174 -4.72 12.92 -6.86
C GLY A 174 -6.18 13.40 -6.78
N PHE A 175 -6.40 14.60 -6.23
CA PHE A 175 -7.71 15.25 -6.11
C PHE A 175 -7.72 16.70 -6.58
#